data_11378b8b04b2aa194e7eb947ece5e8c7
#
_entry.id   11378b8b04b2aa194e7eb947ece5e8c7
#
_cell.length_a   1.000
_cell.length_b   1.000
_cell.length_c   1.000
_cell.angle_alpha   90.00
_cell.angle_beta   90.00
_cell.angle_gamma   90.00
#
_symmetry.space_group_name_H-M   'P 1'
#
loop_
_entity.id
_entity.type
_entity.pdbx_description
1 polymer ?
#
loop_
_entity_poly.entity_id
_entity_poly.type
_entity_poly.pdbx_seq_one_letter_code
_entity_poly.pdbx_strand_id
1 'polypeptide(L)'
;MRSDVVKKGVAKAPHRSLFKASGLTDEEINKPLIGIVTSQNDIIPGHINLDKIVEAVKKGVLMAGGTPLVFPTIGVCDGIAMGHEGMKYSLVTRELIADSVECMANAHAFDALVFIPNCDKIVPGMVMAALRVNVPSVIVSGGPMLAGKFKGKEVSLSTMFEAVGSVESGLMLESDLAELEEKACPTCGSCSGMFTANSMNCLCEVLGLALPGNGTIPAVYSERIRLAKYAGMAVMNLLEKDIKPRDIVTKDSIKNALTVDMALGCSTNSVLHLTAIANEAKIPMNLDIINEISAKVPNLCKLAPASDTHIEDLYAAGGIKAVMSELNKKNLLNLNCITATGKTVEENIKDAKVLDYSVIKHIEEPYSQTGGIAILKGNLAPDGAVVKRSAVLKEMLTHKGPAKVFDSEEEAIEAILGKKIVKGDVVVIRYEGPKGGPGMREMLSPTSAICGMGLDSCVALITDGRFSGATKGAAIGHVSPEAADGGNIALVQDGDIISIDISNGNLDLLVTDEELAKRKENLKPFEPKVKEGYLSRYARLVSSASSGAVFR
;
A
#
# COMPACT_ATOMS: atom_id res chain seq x y z
N MET A 1 2.17 34.68 2.50
CA MET A 1 1.65 33.50 1.79
C MET A 1 2.61 33.13 0.65
N ARG A 2 2.78 31.84 0.39
CA ARG A 2 3.62 31.38 -0.72
C ARG A 2 3.08 31.88 -2.07
N SER A 3 1.78 31.89 -2.25
CA SER A 3 1.08 32.37 -3.45
C SER A 3 1.24 33.88 -3.73
N ASP A 4 1.81 34.65 -2.80
CA ASP A 4 2.06 36.09 -3.02
C ASP A 4 2.97 36.35 -4.22
N VAL A 5 3.86 35.39 -4.55
CA VAL A 5 4.78 35.50 -5.72
C VAL A 5 4.02 35.54 -7.05
N VAL A 6 2.79 35.08 -7.13
CA VAL A 6 1.95 35.09 -8.36
C VAL A 6 0.77 36.07 -8.28
N LYS A 7 0.53 36.76 -7.17
CA LYS A 7 -0.66 37.62 -7.01
C LYS A 7 -0.41 39.00 -6.48
N LYS A 8 0.71 39.28 -5.76
CA LYS A 8 0.95 40.61 -5.16
C LYS A 8 1.86 41.52 -6.01
N GLY A 9 1.51 42.80 -6.03
CA GLY A 9 2.29 43.87 -6.70
C GLY A 9 1.87 44.10 -8.15
N VAL A 10 2.33 45.23 -8.69
CA VAL A 10 1.98 45.66 -10.07
C VAL A 10 2.52 44.70 -11.11
N ALA A 11 3.73 44.19 -10.94
CA ALA A 11 4.36 43.22 -11.86
C ALA A 11 3.59 41.91 -11.99
N LYS A 12 2.65 41.63 -11.09
CA LYS A 12 1.80 40.40 -11.11
C LYS A 12 0.42 40.63 -11.72
N ALA A 13 0.15 41.79 -12.31
CA ALA A 13 -1.09 42.05 -13.04
C ALA A 13 -1.36 41.02 -14.17
N PRO A 14 -0.38 40.59 -14.99
CA PRO A 14 -0.61 39.52 -15.97
C PRO A 14 -1.08 38.19 -15.34
N HIS A 15 -0.50 37.77 -14.21
CA HIS A 15 -0.89 36.56 -13.48
C HIS A 15 -2.32 36.66 -12.96
N ARG A 16 -2.69 37.80 -12.34
CA ARG A 16 -4.07 38.03 -11.88
C ARG A 16 -5.07 38.06 -13.03
N SER A 17 -4.66 38.57 -14.20
CA SER A 17 -5.49 38.51 -15.41
C SER A 17 -5.84 37.07 -15.81
N LEU A 18 -4.86 36.15 -15.70
CA LEU A 18 -5.07 34.71 -15.97
C LEU A 18 -5.99 34.06 -14.91
N PHE A 19 -5.83 34.40 -13.63
CA PHE A 19 -6.76 33.95 -12.60
C PHE A 19 -8.18 34.47 -12.86
N LYS A 20 -8.33 35.70 -13.29
CA LYS A 20 -9.65 36.25 -13.68
C LYS A 20 -10.23 35.58 -14.92
N ALA A 21 -9.40 35.18 -15.90
CA ALA A 21 -9.81 34.38 -17.05
C ALA A 21 -10.33 32.98 -16.64
N SER A 22 -9.85 32.44 -15.52
CA SER A 22 -10.36 31.22 -14.90
C SER A 22 -11.60 31.43 -14.02
N GLY A 23 -12.14 32.67 -13.98
CA GLY A 23 -13.36 33.03 -13.25
C GLY A 23 -13.16 33.44 -11.80
N LEU A 24 -11.90 33.61 -11.30
CA LEU A 24 -11.66 34.05 -9.93
C LEU A 24 -11.93 35.55 -9.78
N THR A 25 -12.57 35.93 -8.67
CA THR A 25 -12.74 37.33 -8.27
C THR A 25 -11.51 37.88 -7.55
N ASP A 26 -11.46 39.20 -7.35
CA ASP A 26 -10.37 39.82 -6.59
C ASP A 26 -10.35 39.34 -5.13
N GLU A 27 -11.52 39.10 -4.53
CA GLU A 27 -11.65 38.57 -3.17
C GLU A 27 -11.06 37.14 -3.07
N GLU A 28 -11.31 36.30 -4.07
CA GLU A 28 -10.77 34.92 -4.12
C GLU A 28 -9.26 34.92 -4.33
N ILE A 29 -8.74 35.77 -5.25
CA ILE A 29 -7.31 35.89 -5.52
C ILE A 29 -6.55 36.35 -4.27
N ASN A 30 -7.15 37.21 -3.43
CA ASN A 30 -6.53 37.74 -2.22
C ASN A 30 -6.48 36.74 -1.06
N LYS A 31 -7.24 35.64 -1.10
CA LYS A 31 -7.22 34.56 -0.10
C LYS A 31 -6.04 33.60 -0.33
N PRO A 32 -5.74 32.72 0.64
CA PRO A 32 -4.81 31.61 0.41
C PRO A 32 -5.30 30.71 -0.73
N LEU A 33 -4.39 30.36 -1.66
CA LEU A 33 -4.68 29.43 -2.77
C LEU A 33 -4.41 28.00 -2.32
N ILE A 34 -5.46 27.19 -2.24
CA ILE A 34 -5.39 25.79 -1.78
C ILE A 34 -5.52 24.86 -2.96
N GLY A 35 -4.45 24.12 -3.28
CA GLY A 35 -4.47 23.10 -4.32
C GLY A 35 -5.20 21.85 -3.83
N ILE A 36 -6.18 21.39 -4.61
CA ILE A 36 -6.87 20.11 -4.38
C ILE A 36 -6.40 19.13 -5.43
N VAL A 37 -5.61 18.16 -5.01
CA VAL A 37 -5.06 17.12 -5.88
C VAL A 37 -5.99 15.94 -5.89
N THR A 38 -6.51 15.55 -7.05
CA THR A 38 -7.42 14.40 -7.17
C THR A 38 -6.96 13.43 -8.22
N SER A 39 -7.18 12.15 -7.97
CA SER A 39 -7.01 11.07 -8.96
C SER A 39 -8.34 10.55 -9.50
N GLN A 40 -9.40 11.37 -9.43
CA GLN A 40 -10.71 11.03 -9.98
C GLN A 40 -10.59 10.58 -11.44
N ASN A 41 -11.23 9.48 -11.78
CA ASN A 41 -11.40 8.96 -13.12
C ASN A 41 -12.56 7.94 -13.15
N ASP A 42 -13.02 7.60 -14.34
CA ASP A 42 -14.17 6.71 -14.54
C ASP A 42 -13.78 5.23 -14.65
N ILE A 43 -12.48 4.89 -14.57
CA ILE A 43 -11.96 3.54 -14.79
C ILE A 43 -11.93 2.76 -13.48
N ILE A 44 -11.50 3.41 -12.38
CA ILE A 44 -11.18 2.76 -11.11
C ILE A 44 -12.39 2.84 -10.18
N PRO A 45 -12.95 1.70 -9.72
CA PRO A 45 -14.12 1.71 -8.80
C PRO A 45 -13.92 2.57 -7.55
N GLY A 46 -12.70 2.63 -7.02
CA GLY A 46 -12.35 3.49 -5.89
C GLY A 46 -12.25 4.98 -6.20
N HIS A 47 -12.32 5.37 -7.48
CA HIS A 47 -12.08 6.75 -7.92
C HIS A 47 -13.29 7.41 -8.59
N ILE A 48 -14.29 6.64 -9.00
CA ILE A 48 -15.48 7.17 -9.69
C ILE A 48 -16.28 8.18 -8.86
N ASN A 49 -16.18 8.11 -7.52
CA ASN A 49 -16.89 8.99 -6.58
C ASN A 49 -16.01 10.10 -5.97
N LEU A 50 -14.74 10.22 -6.40
CA LEU A 50 -13.82 11.23 -5.83
C LEU A 50 -14.24 12.66 -6.20
N ASP A 51 -15.02 12.87 -7.25
CA ASP A 51 -15.66 14.14 -7.58
C ASP A 51 -16.48 14.68 -6.40
N LYS A 52 -17.27 13.82 -5.72
CA LYS A 52 -18.06 14.16 -4.53
C LYS A 52 -17.18 14.54 -3.33
N ILE A 53 -16.06 13.85 -3.17
CA ILE A 53 -15.07 14.17 -2.14
C ILE A 53 -14.41 15.52 -2.43
N VAL A 54 -14.01 15.77 -3.69
CA VAL A 54 -13.48 17.07 -4.14
C VAL A 54 -14.43 18.21 -3.80
N GLU A 55 -15.72 18.08 -4.18
CA GLU A 55 -16.72 19.12 -3.89
C GLU A 55 -16.94 19.33 -2.38
N ALA A 56 -16.84 18.28 -1.58
CA ALA A 56 -16.94 18.41 -0.13
C ALA A 56 -15.71 19.13 0.45
N VAL A 57 -14.50 18.80 0.00
CA VAL A 57 -13.25 19.49 0.40
C VAL A 57 -13.29 20.95 0.00
N LYS A 58 -13.70 21.29 -1.23
CA LYS A 58 -13.87 22.68 -1.69
C LYS A 58 -14.75 23.49 -0.73
N LYS A 59 -15.91 22.93 -0.35
CA LYS A 59 -16.82 23.56 0.62
C LYS A 59 -16.13 23.78 1.97
N GLY A 60 -15.34 22.82 2.46
CA GLY A 60 -14.56 22.96 3.70
C GLY A 60 -13.53 24.09 3.62
N VAL A 61 -12.78 24.18 2.52
CA VAL A 61 -11.79 25.24 2.28
C VAL A 61 -12.47 26.62 2.21
N LEU A 62 -13.57 26.73 1.46
CA LEU A 62 -14.33 27.99 1.34
C LEU A 62 -14.87 28.44 2.70
N MET A 63 -15.45 27.52 3.49
CA MET A 63 -15.95 27.83 4.85
C MET A 63 -14.84 28.34 5.77
N ALA A 64 -13.61 27.88 5.59
CA ALA A 64 -12.45 28.29 6.38
C ALA A 64 -11.68 29.48 5.76
N GLY A 65 -12.19 30.10 4.69
CA GLY A 65 -11.66 31.36 4.14
C GLY A 65 -10.53 31.20 3.09
N GLY A 66 -10.33 29.99 2.53
CA GLY A 66 -9.38 29.75 1.44
C GLY A 66 -10.05 29.76 0.06
N THR A 67 -9.26 29.76 -1.00
CA THR A 67 -9.68 29.61 -2.40
C THR A 67 -9.22 28.25 -2.93
N PRO A 68 -10.14 27.28 -3.14
CA PRO A 68 -9.80 25.95 -3.61
C PRO A 68 -9.61 25.92 -5.14
N LEU A 69 -8.50 25.36 -5.60
CA LEU A 69 -8.17 25.14 -7.01
C LEU A 69 -7.84 23.66 -7.23
N VAL A 70 -8.60 23.00 -8.11
CA VAL A 70 -8.51 21.56 -8.35
C VAL A 70 -7.56 21.29 -9.51
N PHE A 71 -6.72 20.28 -9.38
CA PHE A 71 -5.95 19.70 -10.50
C PHE A 71 -5.82 18.18 -10.35
N PRO A 72 -5.82 17.43 -11.48
CA PRO A 72 -5.78 15.99 -11.45
C PRO A 72 -4.35 15.44 -11.42
N THR A 73 -4.23 14.20 -10.99
CA THR A 73 -3.13 13.29 -11.32
C THR A 73 -3.70 11.96 -11.80
N ILE A 74 -2.83 11.09 -12.30
CA ILE A 74 -3.23 9.78 -12.83
C ILE A 74 -3.48 8.75 -11.73
N GLY A 75 -4.08 7.63 -12.11
CA GLY A 75 -4.21 6.43 -11.29
C GLY A 75 -4.32 5.18 -12.15
N VAL A 76 -3.79 4.07 -11.67
CA VAL A 76 -3.95 2.73 -12.26
C VAL A 76 -4.69 1.86 -11.26
N CYS A 77 -5.64 1.05 -11.72
CA CYS A 77 -6.33 0.07 -10.89
C CYS A 77 -5.54 -1.23 -10.88
N ASP A 78 -4.99 -1.62 -9.74
CA ASP A 78 -4.26 -2.87 -9.59
C ASP A 78 -5.14 -4.08 -9.91
N GLY A 79 -6.40 -4.08 -9.48
CA GLY A 79 -7.33 -5.17 -9.75
C GLY A 79 -7.60 -5.41 -11.24
N ILE A 80 -7.79 -4.33 -12.01
CA ILE A 80 -8.00 -4.42 -13.48
C ILE A 80 -6.70 -4.77 -14.20
N ALA A 81 -5.55 -4.31 -13.68
CA ALA A 81 -4.24 -4.58 -14.25
C ALA A 81 -3.65 -5.95 -13.88
N MET A 82 -4.26 -6.66 -12.92
CA MET A 82 -3.77 -7.95 -12.40
C MET A 82 -3.74 -9.04 -13.46
N GLY A 83 -2.66 -9.83 -13.49
CA GLY A 83 -2.52 -11.00 -14.35
C GLY A 83 -2.20 -10.71 -15.83
N HIS A 84 -1.84 -9.47 -16.17
CA HIS A 84 -1.37 -9.13 -17.52
C HIS A 84 -0.30 -8.01 -17.49
N GLU A 85 0.28 -7.68 -18.64
CA GLU A 85 1.36 -6.67 -18.78
C GLU A 85 1.03 -5.30 -18.16
N GLY A 86 -0.24 -4.93 -18.05
CA GLY A 86 -0.70 -3.70 -17.40
C GLY A 86 -0.25 -3.57 -15.97
N MET A 87 -0.03 -4.69 -15.26
CA MET A 87 0.38 -4.66 -13.85
C MET A 87 1.78 -4.08 -13.63
N LYS A 88 2.66 -4.11 -14.63
CA LYS A 88 3.97 -3.44 -14.60
C LYS A 88 3.85 -1.92 -14.48
N TYR A 89 2.73 -1.34 -14.92
CA TYR A 89 2.47 0.09 -14.83
C TYR A 89 1.90 0.55 -13.47
N SER A 90 1.53 -0.35 -12.58
CA SER A 90 0.96 0.00 -11.29
C SER A 90 1.99 0.73 -10.40
N LEU A 91 3.05 0.07 -9.92
CA LEU A 91 4.01 0.67 -9.00
C LEU A 91 4.73 1.88 -9.59
N VAL A 92 5.04 1.85 -10.87
CA VAL A 92 5.78 2.93 -11.53
C VAL A 92 4.99 4.25 -11.52
N THR A 93 3.65 4.21 -11.44
CA THR A 93 2.81 5.41 -11.32
C THR A 93 2.97 6.11 -9.98
N ARG A 94 3.43 5.44 -8.92
CA ARG A 94 3.70 6.05 -7.62
C ARG A 94 4.69 7.21 -7.74
N GLU A 95 5.80 6.99 -8.46
CA GLU A 95 6.81 8.03 -8.73
C GLU A 95 6.25 9.12 -9.65
N LEU A 96 5.58 8.72 -10.73
CA LEU A 96 5.00 9.67 -11.69
C LEU A 96 3.93 10.57 -11.06
N ILE A 97 3.13 10.04 -10.13
CA ILE A 97 2.17 10.82 -9.35
C ILE A 97 2.93 11.85 -8.49
N ALA A 98 3.96 11.41 -7.75
CA ALA A 98 4.74 12.31 -6.92
C ALA A 98 5.39 13.43 -7.73
N ASP A 99 6.00 13.11 -8.88
CA ASP A 99 6.65 14.07 -9.79
C ASP A 99 5.65 15.07 -10.38
N SER A 100 4.51 14.56 -10.89
CA SER A 100 3.50 15.42 -11.54
C SER A 100 2.87 16.41 -10.55
N VAL A 101 2.59 15.96 -9.34
CA VAL A 101 2.03 16.82 -8.28
C VAL A 101 3.06 17.85 -7.80
N GLU A 102 4.33 17.44 -7.63
CA GLU A 102 5.40 18.36 -7.29
C GLU A 102 5.52 19.48 -8.32
N CYS A 103 5.53 19.15 -9.62
CA CYS A 103 5.57 20.12 -10.72
C CYS A 103 4.40 21.11 -10.63
N MET A 104 3.18 20.63 -10.51
CA MET A 104 1.98 21.46 -10.44
C MET A 104 1.98 22.36 -9.20
N ALA A 105 2.28 21.79 -8.04
CA ALA A 105 2.25 22.53 -6.78
C ALA A 105 3.30 23.64 -6.71
N ASN A 106 4.50 23.37 -7.23
CA ASN A 106 5.60 24.34 -7.22
C ASN A 106 5.41 25.42 -8.29
N ALA A 107 5.02 25.05 -9.51
CA ALA A 107 4.80 26.01 -10.60
C ALA A 107 3.70 27.03 -10.28
N HIS A 108 2.63 26.62 -9.59
CA HIS A 108 1.49 27.49 -9.26
C HIS A 108 1.53 28.06 -7.84
N ALA A 109 2.57 27.75 -7.08
CA ALA A 109 2.86 28.32 -5.76
C ALA A 109 1.70 28.24 -4.76
N PHE A 110 1.01 27.10 -4.66
CA PHE A 110 -0.07 26.89 -3.69
C PHE A 110 0.42 27.09 -2.24
N ASP A 111 -0.44 27.69 -1.40
CA ASP A 111 -0.15 27.92 0.01
C ASP A 111 -0.26 26.64 0.85
N ALA A 112 -1.22 25.77 0.47
CA ALA A 112 -1.45 24.47 1.09
C ALA A 112 -2.10 23.50 0.09
N LEU A 113 -2.12 22.20 0.43
CA LEU A 113 -2.63 21.15 -0.45
C LEU A 113 -3.59 20.20 0.28
N VAL A 114 -4.65 19.75 -0.40
CA VAL A 114 -5.46 18.61 0.02
C VAL A 114 -5.34 17.52 -1.04
N PHE A 115 -4.94 16.32 -0.63
CA PHE A 115 -4.75 15.19 -1.51
C PHE A 115 -5.92 14.21 -1.40
N ILE A 116 -6.47 13.81 -2.54
CA ILE A 116 -7.65 12.93 -2.62
C ILE A 116 -7.33 11.67 -3.42
N PRO A 117 -6.59 10.72 -2.82
CA PRO A 117 -6.32 9.39 -3.39
C PRO A 117 -7.39 8.37 -2.97
N ASN A 118 -7.29 7.13 -3.50
CA ASN A 118 -7.97 5.99 -2.88
C ASN A 118 -7.32 4.62 -3.13
N CYS A 119 -6.60 4.37 -4.23
CA CYS A 119 -6.06 3.06 -4.59
C CYS A 119 -4.57 2.89 -4.27
N ASP A 120 -4.09 1.67 -4.46
CA ASP A 120 -2.88 1.03 -3.95
C ASP A 120 -1.61 1.88 -4.04
N LYS A 121 -1.29 2.40 -5.23
CA LYS A 121 -0.05 3.15 -5.50
C LYS A 121 -0.27 4.64 -5.52
N ILE A 122 -1.54 5.07 -5.63
CA ILE A 122 -1.94 6.47 -5.65
C ILE A 122 -1.81 7.08 -4.25
N VAL A 123 -2.26 6.36 -3.21
CA VAL A 123 -2.12 6.82 -1.83
C VAL A 123 -0.66 7.10 -1.47
N PRO A 124 0.28 6.16 -1.57
CA PRO A 124 1.68 6.43 -1.26
C PRO A 124 2.31 7.46 -2.21
N GLY A 125 1.95 7.50 -3.50
CA GLY A 125 2.43 8.51 -4.44
C GLY A 125 2.05 9.93 -4.02
N MET A 126 0.82 10.15 -3.57
CA MET A 126 0.37 11.45 -3.05
C MET A 126 1.00 11.79 -1.70
N VAL A 127 1.23 10.81 -0.82
CA VAL A 127 1.97 11.04 0.44
C VAL A 127 3.41 11.45 0.15
N MET A 128 4.08 10.79 -0.81
CA MET A 128 5.43 11.18 -1.25
C MET A 128 5.45 12.61 -1.81
N ALA A 129 4.45 12.98 -2.63
CA ALA A 129 4.31 14.35 -3.14
C ALA A 129 4.12 15.37 -2.00
N ALA A 130 3.26 15.08 -1.02
CA ALA A 130 3.05 15.95 0.13
C ALA A 130 4.33 16.21 0.91
N LEU A 131 5.13 15.17 1.15
CA LEU A 131 6.43 15.26 1.83
C LEU A 131 7.47 16.02 0.99
N ARG A 132 7.47 15.83 -0.33
CA ARG A 132 8.41 16.44 -1.25
C ARG A 132 8.16 17.94 -1.38
N VAL A 133 6.92 18.34 -1.62
CA VAL A 133 6.50 19.75 -1.70
C VAL A 133 6.57 20.45 -0.33
N ASN A 134 6.24 19.75 0.73
CA ASN A 134 6.32 20.16 2.13
C ASN A 134 5.65 21.52 2.43
N VAL A 135 4.46 21.74 1.94
CA VAL A 135 3.53 22.80 2.37
C VAL A 135 2.43 22.17 3.23
N PRO A 136 1.74 22.95 4.09
CA PRO A 136 0.65 22.42 4.91
C PRO A 136 -0.32 21.56 4.09
N SER A 137 -0.54 20.33 4.52
CA SER A 137 -1.25 19.35 3.68
C SER A 137 -2.08 18.38 4.51
N VAL A 138 -3.21 17.92 3.93
CA VAL A 138 -4.08 16.88 4.49
C VAL A 138 -4.37 15.84 3.41
N ILE A 139 -4.35 14.55 3.81
CA ILE A 139 -4.81 13.44 2.97
C ILE A 139 -6.26 13.10 3.35
N VAL A 140 -7.12 12.94 2.35
CA VAL A 140 -8.48 12.41 2.54
C VAL A 140 -8.82 11.42 1.45
N SER A 141 -8.99 10.15 1.81
CA SER A 141 -9.27 9.08 0.85
C SER A 141 -10.75 9.01 0.45
N GLY A 142 -11.01 8.32 -0.68
CA GLY A 142 -12.38 8.04 -1.11
C GLY A 142 -13.13 7.04 -0.22
N GLY A 143 -12.42 6.26 0.58
CA GLY A 143 -12.96 5.21 1.46
C GLY A 143 -13.09 3.84 0.81
N PRO A 144 -13.24 2.77 1.62
CA PRO A 144 -13.45 1.41 1.16
C PRO A 144 -14.87 1.19 0.62
N MET A 145 -15.02 0.24 -0.32
CA MET A 145 -16.33 -0.31 -0.68
C MET A 145 -16.86 -1.22 0.43
N LEU A 146 -18.15 -1.47 0.43
CA LEU A 146 -18.77 -2.49 1.27
C LEU A 146 -18.43 -3.89 0.75
N ALA A 147 -18.45 -4.89 1.63
CA ALA A 147 -18.37 -6.28 1.23
C ALA A 147 -19.64 -6.68 0.46
N GLY A 148 -19.47 -7.59 -0.50
CA GLY A 148 -20.60 -8.21 -1.18
C GLY A 148 -21.21 -9.34 -0.36
N LYS A 149 -22.38 -9.86 -0.80
CA LYS A 149 -23.02 -11.03 -0.17
C LYS A 149 -23.41 -12.05 -1.23
N PHE A 150 -22.91 -13.27 -1.07
CA PHE A 150 -23.21 -14.40 -1.95
C PHE A 150 -23.52 -15.66 -1.13
N LYS A 151 -24.69 -16.28 -1.35
CA LYS A 151 -25.16 -17.49 -0.64
C LYS A 151 -25.02 -17.38 0.89
N GLY A 152 -25.32 -16.21 1.45
CA GLY A 152 -25.29 -15.95 2.89
C GLY A 152 -23.92 -15.68 3.49
N LYS A 153 -22.85 -15.64 2.68
CA LYS A 153 -21.50 -15.29 3.10
C LYS A 153 -21.08 -13.92 2.57
N GLU A 154 -20.22 -13.24 3.29
CA GLU A 154 -19.55 -12.05 2.80
C GLU A 154 -18.49 -12.41 1.77
N VAL A 155 -18.40 -11.61 0.72
CA VAL A 155 -17.52 -11.84 -0.43
C VAL A 155 -16.86 -10.53 -0.87
N SER A 156 -15.72 -10.65 -1.56
CA SER A 156 -14.96 -9.51 -2.05
C SER A 156 -14.24 -9.86 -3.36
N LEU A 157 -13.47 -8.92 -3.90
CA LEU A 157 -12.66 -9.17 -5.09
C LEU A 157 -11.71 -10.37 -4.92
N SER A 158 -11.15 -10.62 -3.73
CA SER A 158 -10.31 -11.81 -3.49
C SER A 158 -11.08 -13.11 -3.66
N THR A 159 -12.36 -13.13 -3.26
CA THR A 159 -13.25 -14.29 -3.46
C THR A 159 -13.45 -14.57 -4.96
N MET A 160 -13.49 -13.52 -5.81
CA MET A 160 -13.58 -13.69 -7.26
C MET A 160 -12.36 -14.41 -7.84
N PHE A 161 -11.14 -14.02 -7.43
CA PHE A 161 -9.92 -14.69 -7.87
C PHE A 161 -9.86 -16.16 -7.43
N GLU A 162 -10.31 -16.48 -6.21
CA GLU A 162 -10.42 -17.87 -5.71
C GLU A 162 -11.50 -18.66 -6.48
N ALA A 163 -12.62 -17.99 -6.84
CA ALA A 163 -13.72 -18.62 -7.56
C ALA A 163 -13.35 -19.03 -8.99
N VAL A 164 -12.51 -18.27 -9.68
CA VAL A 164 -11.97 -18.63 -11.00
C VAL A 164 -11.25 -19.99 -10.92
N GLY A 165 -10.34 -20.16 -9.96
CA GLY A 165 -9.65 -21.44 -9.75
C GLY A 165 -10.61 -22.57 -9.37
N SER A 166 -11.68 -22.27 -8.64
CA SER A 166 -12.71 -23.26 -8.27
C SER A 166 -13.53 -23.74 -9.49
N VAL A 167 -13.80 -22.85 -10.45
CA VAL A 167 -14.46 -23.23 -11.73
C VAL A 167 -13.53 -24.10 -12.58
N GLU A 168 -12.26 -23.69 -12.75
CA GLU A 168 -11.27 -24.44 -13.52
C GLU A 168 -11.02 -25.85 -12.96
N SER A 169 -11.12 -26.00 -11.64
CA SER A 169 -11.02 -27.31 -10.97
C SER A 169 -12.32 -28.11 -10.92
N GLY A 170 -13.42 -27.57 -11.42
CA GLY A 170 -14.75 -28.21 -11.43
C GLY A 170 -15.46 -28.24 -10.07
N LEU A 171 -15.00 -27.44 -9.10
CA LEU A 171 -15.60 -27.31 -7.76
C LEU A 171 -16.74 -26.28 -7.70
N MET A 172 -16.85 -25.42 -8.71
CA MET A 172 -17.86 -24.38 -8.82
C MET A 172 -18.44 -24.36 -10.24
N LEU A 173 -19.75 -24.07 -10.37
CA LEU A 173 -20.39 -23.91 -11.67
C LEU A 173 -20.12 -22.51 -12.24
N GLU A 174 -20.03 -22.39 -13.56
CA GLU A 174 -19.93 -21.08 -14.25
C GLU A 174 -21.11 -20.15 -13.93
N SER A 175 -22.32 -20.71 -13.74
CA SER A 175 -23.50 -19.94 -13.33
C SER A 175 -23.37 -19.34 -11.93
N ASP A 176 -22.70 -20.03 -11.00
CA ASP A 176 -22.43 -19.52 -9.67
C ASP A 176 -21.36 -18.42 -9.72
N LEU A 177 -20.35 -18.56 -10.59
CA LEU A 177 -19.35 -17.54 -10.83
C LEU A 177 -19.99 -16.25 -11.39
N ALA A 178 -20.88 -16.37 -12.38
CA ALA A 178 -21.59 -15.24 -12.95
C ALA A 178 -22.47 -14.51 -11.91
N GLU A 179 -23.14 -15.26 -11.01
CA GLU A 179 -23.90 -14.64 -9.90
C GLU A 179 -22.98 -13.95 -8.89
N LEU A 180 -21.81 -14.53 -8.60
CA LEU A 180 -20.82 -13.95 -7.68
C LEU A 180 -20.23 -12.67 -8.27
N GLU A 181 -19.97 -12.63 -9.58
CA GLU A 181 -19.44 -11.45 -10.30
C GLU A 181 -20.31 -10.20 -10.09
N GLU A 182 -21.64 -10.37 -10.15
CA GLU A 182 -22.59 -9.28 -9.93
C GLU A 182 -22.62 -8.78 -8.46
N LYS A 183 -22.14 -9.58 -7.50
CA LYS A 183 -22.33 -9.33 -6.07
C LYS A 183 -21.05 -8.99 -5.31
N ALA A 184 -19.88 -9.39 -5.82
CA ALA A 184 -18.63 -9.32 -5.06
C ALA A 184 -18.14 -7.88 -4.78
N CYS A 185 -18.46 -6.93 -5.66
CA CYS A 185 -18.06 -5.53 -5.54
C CYS A 185 -19.29 -4.59 -5.63
N PRO A 186 -20.11 -4.50 -4.56
CA PRO A 186 -21.45 -3.93 -4.64
C PRO A 186 -21.49 -2.39 -4.67
N THR A 187 -20.38 -1.70 -4.34
CA THR A 187 -20.34 -0.24 -4.23
C THR A 187 -19.05 0.34 -4.80
N CYS A 188 -19.01 1.65 -5.02
CA CYS A 188 -17.75 2.35 -5.24
C CYS A 188 -16.89 2.32 -3.97
N GLY A 189 -15.59 2.54 -4.13
CA GLY A 189 -14.61 2.54 -3.04
C GLY A 189 -13.37 1.71 -3.39
N SER A 190 -12.34 1.78 -2.56
CA SER A 190 -11.22 0.81 -2.59
C SER A 190 -11.73 -0.57 -2.19
N CYS A 191 -10.93 -1.63 -2.42
CA CYS A 191 -11.33 -3.00 -2.05
C CYS A 191 -11.79 -3.08 -0.58
N SER A 192 -12.75 -3.99 -0.27
CA SER A 192 -13.32 -4.10 1.08
C SER A 192 -12.41 -4.77 2.13
N GLY A 193 -11.36 -5.49 1.70
CA GLY A 193 -10.41 -6.16 2.62
C GLY A 193 -9.20 -5.29 3.02
N MET A 194 -8.35 -5.80 3.91
CA MET A 194 -7.08 -5.18 4.32
C MET A 194 -6.00 -5.46 3.27
N PHE A 195 -6.26 -5.01 2.05
CA PHE A 195 -5.33 -5.01 0.93
C PHE A 195 -4.52 -3.70 0.93
N THR A 196 -3.71 -3.47 -0.10
CA THR A 196 -2.75 -2.36 -0.09
C THR A 196 -3.41 -0.99 0.03
N ALA A 197 -4.51 -0.72 -0.69
CA ALA A 197 -5.23 0.55 -0.62
C ALA A 197 -5.66 0.89 0.80
N ASN A 198 -6.37 -0.02 1.47
CA ASN A 198 -6.87 0.20 2.83
C ASN A 198 -5.74 0.19 3.86
N SER A 199 -4.71 -0.64 3.69
CA SER A 199 -3.49 -0.58 4.49
C SER A 199 -2.92 0.84 4.48
N MET A 200 -2.70 1.42 3.30
CA MET A 200 -2.12 2.77 3.19
C MET A 200 -3.08 3.87 3.66
N ASN A 201 -4.39 3.74 3.41
CA ASN A 201 -5.40 4.69 3.91
C ASN A 201 -5.46 4.71 5.45
N CYS A 202 -5.37 3.54 6.10
CA CYS A 202 -5.28 3.42 7.56
C CYS A 202 -3.95 3.99 8.08
N LEU A 203 -2.83 3.67 7.42
CA LEU A 203 -1.51 4.16 7.81
C LEU A 203 -1.34 5.68 7.61
N CYS A 204 -2.03 6.31 6.65
CA CYS A 204 -2.08 7.78 6.54
C CYS A 204 -2.71 8.42 7.78
N GLU A 205 -3.73 7.78 8.39
CA GLU A 205 -4.33 8.23 9.65
C GLU A 205 -3.34 8.11 10.81
N VAL A 206 -2.63 6.97 10.90
CA VAL A 206 -1.64 6.71 11.96
C VAL A 206 -0.40 7.60 11.85
N LEU A 207 0.10 7.84 10.61
CA LEU A 207 1.17 8.80 10.34
C LEU A 207 0.80 10.22 10.76
N GLY A 208 -0.49 10.50 10.91
CA GLY A 208 -1.01 11.80 11.26
C GLY A 208 -1.33 12.70 10.06
N LEU A 209 -1.17 12.26 8.81
CA LEU A 209 -1.44 13.05 7.60
C LEU A 209 -2.92 13.12 7.22
N ALA A 210 -3.75 12.25 7.78
CA ALA A 210 -5.18 12.19 7.56
C ALA A 210 -5.97 12.36 8.87
N LEU A 211 -7.22 12.77 8.75
CA LEU A 211 -8.11 12.88 9.90
C LEU A 211 -8.56 11.49 10.39
N PRO A 212 -8.85 11.32 11.68
CA PRO A 212 -9.40 10.08 12.22
C PRO A 212 -10.66 9.62 11.47
N GLY A 213 -10.70 8.32 11.13
CA GLY A 213 -11.74 7.70 10.32
C GLY A 213 -11.41 7.64 8.81
N ASN A 214 -10.31 8.25 8.40
CA ASN A 214 -9.90 8.25 6.99
C ASN A 214 -9.76 6.85 6.40
N GLY A 215 -9.17 5.92 7.14
CA GLY A 215 -8.87 4.57 6.65
C GLY A 215 -10.11 3.65 6.59
N THR A 216 -11.14 3.91 7.38
CA THR A 216 -12.18 2.89 7.62
C THR A 216 -13.61 3.31 7.30
N ILE A 217 -13.97 4.58 7.32
CA ILE A 217 -15.33 5.02 6.96
C ILE A 217 -15.66 4.59 5.52
N PRO A 218 -16.72 3.81 5.26
CA PRO A 218 -17.07 3.38 3.92
C PRO A 218 -17.31 4.54 2.94
N ALA A 219 -16.97 4.33 1.67
CA ALA A 219 -17.08 5.34 0.61
C ALA A 219 -18.49 5.90 0.43
N VAL A 220 -19.50 5.05 0.63
CA VAL A 220 -20.92 5.38 0.41
C VAL A 220 -21.59 6.03 1.63
N TYR A 221 -20.92 6.14 2.77
CA TYR A 221 -21.50 6.72 3.98
C TYR A 221 -21.47 8.27 3.95
N SER A 222 -22.53 8.90 4.42
CA SER A 222 -22.60 10.35 4.54
C SER A 222 -21.50 10.95 5.43
N GLU A 223 -20.97 10.14 6.35
CA GLU A 223 -19.85 10.50 7.21
C GLU A 223 -18.56 10.73 6.40
N ARG A 224 -18.33 9.99 5.32
CA ARG A 224 -17.21 10.22 4.39
C ARG A 224 -17.25 11.64 3.81
N ILE A 225 -18.42 12.12 3.44
CA ILE A 225 -18.61 13.49 2.94
C ILE A 225 -18.36 14.54 4.03
N ARG A 226 -18.78 14.28 5.29
CA ARG A 226 -18.46 15.17 6.42
C ARG A 226 -16.96 15.21 6.70
N LEU A 227 -16.29 14.05 6.69
CA LEU A 227 -14.83 13.96 6.85
C LEU A 227 -14.09 14.79 5.80
N ALA A 228 -14.51 14.71 4.54
CA ALA A 228 -13.93 15.49 3.45
C ALA A 228 -14.06 17.01 3.68
N LYS A 229 -15.21 17.48 4.17
CA LYS A 229 -15.37 18.90 4.56
C LYS A 229 -14.43 19.28 5.70
N TYR A 230 -14.34 18.45 6.73
CA TYR A 230 -13.41 18.68 7.84
C TYR A 230 -11.95 18.68 7.38
N ALA A 231 -11.57 17.85 6.40
CA ALA A 231 -10.21 17.87 5.82
C ALA A 231 -9.92 19.23 5.13
N GLY A 232 -10.90 19.77 4.39
CA GLY A 232 -10.80 21.12 3.81
C GLY A 232 -10.67 22.22 4.85
N MET A 233 -11.32 22.10 6.01
CA MET A 233 -11.15 23.05 7.13
C MET A 233 -9.81 22.84 7.84
N ALA A 234 -9.39 21.59 8.01
CA ALA A 234 -8.16 21.23 8.71
C ALA A 234 -6.92 21.78 7.99
N VAL A 235 -6.86 21.72 6.66
CA VAL A 235 -5.71 22.26 5.91
C VAL A 235 -5.53 23.77 6.14
N MET A 236 -6.61 24.51 6.33
CA MET A 236 -6.55 25.94 6.65
C MET A 236 -6.00 26.18 8.07
N ASN A 237 -6.38 25.35 9.04
CA ASN A 237 -5.80 25.40 10.39
C ASN A 237 -4.30 25.04 10.39
N LEU A 238 -3.89 24.05 9.58
CA LEU A 238 -2.48 23.71 9.42
C LEU A 238 -1.68 24.86 8.77
N LEU A 239 -2.29 25.53 7.79
CA LEU A 239 -1.70 26.71 7.16
C LEU A 239 -1.50 27.85 8.16
N GLU A 240 -2.49 28.13 8.99
CA GLU A 240 -2.42 29.15 10.03
C GLU A 240 -1.30 28.87 11.06
N LYS A 241 -1.16 27.58 11.43
CA LYS A 241 -0.14 27.12 12.39
C LYS A 241 1.22 26.83 11.77
N ASP A 242 1.38 26.94 10.45
CA ASP A 242 2.56 26.56 9.66
C ASP A 242 3.03 25.11 9.89
N ILE A 243 2.08 24.18 10.12
CA ILE A 243 2.37 22.75 10.31
C ILE A 243 2.44 22.07 8.94
N LYS A 244 3.57 21.47 8.63
CA LYS A 244 3.89 20.85 7.32
C LYS A 244 3.99 19.32 7.43
N PRO A 245 3.91 18.59 6.30
CA PRO A 245 4.01 17.14 6.30
C PRO A 245 5.26 16.57 7.00
N ARG A 246 6.42 17.23 6.88
CA ARG A 246 7.65 16.77 7.56
C ARG A 246 7.69 17.08 9.06
N ASP A 247 6.80 17.95 9.56
CA ASP A 247 6.61 18.15 11.01
C ASP A 247 5.74 17.04 11.59
N ILE A 248 4.84 16.46 10.78
CA ILE A 248 3.93 15.37 11.13
C ILE A 248 4.62 14.01 10.96
N VAL A 249 5.25 13.78 9.78
CA VAL A 249 5.95 12.52 9.48
C VAL A 249 7.35 12.58 10.04
N THR A 250 7.51 12.03 11.23
CA THR A 250 8.75 11.94 11.99
C THR A 250 9.17 10.48 12.18
N LYS A 251 10.36 10.24 12.73
CA LYS A 251 10.79 8.89 13.10
C LYS A 251 9.80 8.19 14.02
N ASP A 252 9.16 8.94 14.92
CA ASP A 252 8.21 8.39 15.90
C ASP A 252 6.85 8.09 15.28
N SER A 253 6.35 8.94 14.34
CA SER A 253 5.11 8.64 13.62
C SER A 253 5.29 7.47 12.62
N ILE A 254 6.47 7.29 12.03
CA ILE A 254 6.81 6.08 11.24
C ILE A 254 6.78 4.83 12.15
N LYS A 255 7.33 4.89 13.36
CA LYS A 255 7.24 3.78 14.31
C LYS A 255 5.79 3.48 14.70
N ASN A 256 4.97 4.51 14.93
CA ASN A 256 3.53 4.32 15.16
C ASN A 256 2.86 3.62 13.98
N ALA A 257 3.17 4.05 12.74
CA ALA A 257 2.64 3.42 11.54
C ALA A 257 3.03 1.94 11.44
N LEU A 258 4.30 1.60 11.67
CA LEU A 258 4.77 0.21 11.70
C LEU A 258 4.11 -0.59 12.83
N THR A 259 3.90 0.01 14.00
CA THR A 259 3.22 -0.63 15.15
C THR A 259 1.78 -1.00 14.79
N VAL A 260 1.02 -0.08 14.20
CA VAL A 260 -0.36 -0.35 13.80
C VAL A 260 -0.41 -1.31 12.59
N ASP A 261 0.54 -1.21 11.65
CA ASP A 261 0.71 -2.14 10.55
C ASP A 261 0.84 -3.60 11.04
N MET A 262 1.68 -3.82 12.06
CA MET A 262 1.85 -5.14 12.69
C MET A 262 0.57 -5.62 13.38
N ALA A 263 -0.14 -4.73 14.07
CA ALA A 263 -1.36 -5.07 14.79
C ALA A 263 -2.55 -5.40 13.86
N LEU A 264 -2.64 -4.72 12.73
CA LEU A 264 -3.68 -4.94 11.71
C LEU A 264 -3.37 -6.14 10.80
N GLY A 265 -2.10 -6.51 10.63
CA GLY A 265 -1.67 -7.47 9.61
C GLY A 265 -1.94 -6.96 8.20
N CYS A 266 -1.45 -5.77 7.89
CA CYS A 266 -1.62 -5.11 6.60
C CYS A 266 -0.99 -5.88 5.43
N SER A 267 -1.10 -5.33 4.22
CA SER A 267 -0.41 -5.84 3.03
C SER A 267 1.10 -5.72 3.15
N THR A 268 1.86 -6.68 2.64
CA THR A 268 3.33 -6.60 2.54
C THR A 268 3.82 -5.37 1.77
N ASN A 269 2.98 -4.82 0.89
CA ASN A 269 3.24 -3.56 0.20
C ASN A 269 3.42 -2.36 1.14
N SER A 270 2.85 -2.40 2.36
CA SER A 270 3.04 -1.33 3.36
C SER A 270 4.53 -1.14 3.70
N VAL A 271 5.29 -2.22 3.77
CA VAL A 271 6.75 -2.18 3.99
C VAL A 271 7.44 -1.37 2.91
N LEU A 272 7.14 -1.67 1.64
CA LEU A 272 7.71 -0.96 0.48
C LEU A 272 7.33 0.53 0.52
N HIS A 273 6.06 0.83 0.79
CA HIS A 273 5.55 2.20 0.75
C HIS A 273 5.97 3.03 1.96
N LEU A 274 6.00 2.48 3.17
CA LEU A 274 6.50 3.18 4.34
C LEU A 274 8.01 3.47 4.21
N THR A 275 8.78 2.56 3.60
CA THR A 275 10.19 2.81 3.30
C THR A 275 10.36 3.96 2.29
N ALA A 276 9.54 4.01 1.24
CA ALA A 276 9.53 5.12 0.28
C ALA A 276 9.11 6.45 0.93
N ILE A 277 8.09 6.43 1.78
CA ILE A 277 7.61 7.60 2.55
C ILE A 277 8.71 8.11 3.50
N ALA A 278 9.39 7.21 4.22
CA ALA A 278 10.51 7.57 5.09
C ALA A 278 11.66 8.23 4.28
N ASN A 279 11.95 7.70 3.08
CA ASN A 279 12.94 8.30 2.19
C ASN A 279 12.56 9.74 1.80
N GLU A 280 11.31 10.00 1.41
CA GLU A 280 10.84 11.37 1.09
C GLU A 280 10.83 12.30 2.30
N ALA A 281 10.53 11.76 3.49
CA ALA A 281 10.62 12.50 4.74
C ALA A 281 12.07 12.74 5.22
N LYS A 282 13.09 12.18 4.51
CA LYS A 282 14.51 12.22 4.88
C LYS A 282 14.79 11.50 6.21
N ILE A 283 14.05 10.45 6.50
CA ILE A 283 14.19 9.62 7.71
C ILE A 283 14.91 8.32 7.32
N PRO A 284 16.12 8.07 7.84
CA PRO A 284 16.80 6.80 7.63
C PRO A 284 15.97 5.63 8.18
N MET A 285 15.69 4.65 7.34
CA MET A 285 14.95 3.44 7.70
C MET A 285 15.66 2.23 7.12
N ASN A 286 15.87 1.20 7.96
CA ASN A 286 16.26 -0.14 7.52
C ASN A 286 15.12 -1.12 7.83
N LEU A 287 15.13 -2.27 7.18
CA LEU A 287 14.08 -3.27 7.36
C LEU A 287 14.15 -3.99 8.73
N ASP A 288 15.27 -3.91 9.45
CA ASP A 288 15.42 -4.58 10.75
C ASP A 288 14.47 -4.03 11.80
N ILE A 289 14.14 -2.73 11.73
CA ILE A 289 13.17 -2.08 12.63
C ILE A 289 11.79 -2.75 12.57
N ILE A 290 11.44 -3.36 11.43
CA ILE A 290 10.16 -4.06 11.24
C ILE A 290 10.12 -5.29 12.13
N ASN A 291 11.17 -6.10 12.13
CA ASN A 291 11.26 -7.28 13.01
C ASN A 291 11.32 -6.89 14.48
N GLU A 292 12.05 -5.82 14.83
CA GLU A 292 12.10 -5.30 16.21
C GLU A 292 10.72 -4.90 16.71
N ILE A 293 9.91 -4.24 15.89
CA ILE A 293 8.53 -3.85 16.21
C ILE A 293 7.63 -5.07 16.20
N SER A 294 7.70 -5.91 15.17
CA SER A 294 6.88 -7.13 15.03
C SER A 294 7.05 -8.08 16.22
N ALA A 295 8.25 -8.17 16.80
CA ALA A 295 8.49 -9.00 17.98
C ALA A 295 7.77 -8.52 19.26
N LYS A 296 7.40 -7.23 19.32
CA LYS A 296 6.82 -6.59 20.52
C LYS A 296 5.34 -6.28 20.38
N VAL A 297 4.85 -6.20 19.15
CA VAL A 297 3.48 -5.78 18.84
C VAL A 297 2.63 -6.98 18.52
N PRO A 298 1.55 -7.24 19.28
CA PRO A 298 0.64 -8.35 19.01
C PRO A 298 -0.22 -8.04 17.77
N ASN A 299 -0.61 -9.11 17.04
CA ASN A 299 -1.60 -9.00 15.98
C ASN A 299 -3.01 -9.00 16.58
N LEU A 300 -3.72 -7.87 16.47
CA LEU A 300 -5.03 -7.64 17.09
C LEU A 300 -6.19 -7.85 16.14
N CYS A 301 -5.96 -7.78 14.83
CA CYS A 301 -7.00 -7.86 13.82
C CYS A 301 -6.70 -8.98 12.81
N LYS A 302 -7.74 -9.66 12.39
CA LYS A 302 -7.69 -10.64 11.30
C LYS A 302 -8.74 -10.26 10.27
N LEU A 303 -8.32 -9.58 9.22
CA LEU A 303 -9.20 -9.03 8.18
C LEU A 303 -8.96 -9.78 6.86
N ALA A 304 -9.93 -9.73 5.94
CA ALA A 304 -9.77 -10.32 4.62
C ALA A 304 -8.43 -9.89 3.96
N PRO A 305 -7.64 -10.83 3.41
CA PRO A 305 -7.95 -12.21 3.06
C PRO A 305 -7.71 -13.24 4.18
N ALA A 306 -7.23 -12.83 5.37
CA ALA A 306 -6.90 -13.74 6.47
C ALA A 306 -8.16 -14.25 7.25
N SER A 307 -9.32 -13.65 7.03
CA SER A 307 -10.64 -14.04 7.55
C SER A 307 -11.73 -13.44 6.67
N ASP A 308 -13.01 -13.67 7.04
CA ASP A 308 -14.19 -13.11 6.38
C ASP A 308 -14.57 -11.71 6.91
N THR A 309 -13.75 -11.12 7.81
CA THR A 309 -13.98 -9.78 8.38
C THR A 309 -13.45 -8.71 7.43
N HIS A 310 -14.23 -7.67 7.16
CA HIS A 310 -13.90 -6.61 6.21
C HIS A 310 -13.61 -5.26 6.89
N ILE A 311 -13.28 -4.23 6.12
CA ILE A 311 -12.95 -2.90 6.66
C ILE A 311 -14.17 -2.21 7.28
N GLU A 312 -15.36 -2.47 6.77
CA GLU A 312 -16.60 -1.95 7.37
C GLU A 312 -16.84 -2.49 8.78
N ASP A 313 -16.43 -3.73 9.07
CA ASP A 313 -16.48 -4.30 10.42
C ASP A 313 -15.47 -3.63 11.33
N LEU A 314 -14.26 -3.38 10.82
CA LEU A 314 -13.25 -2.61 11.56
C LEU A 314 -13.74 -1.19 11.88
N TYR A 315 -14.44 -0.53 10.93
CA TYR A 315 -15.07 0.74 11.18
C TYR A 315 -16.12 0.64 12.29
N ALA A 316 -17.02 -0.33 12.24
CA ALA A 316 -18.06 -0.56 13.24
C ALA A 316 -17.46 -0.89 14.61
N ALA A 317 -16.31 -1.58 14.66
CA ALA A 317 -15.58 -1.91 15.89
C ALA A 317 -14.83 -0.71 16.52
N GLY A 318 -14.86 0.48 15.89
CA GLY A 318 -14.24 1.71 16.39
C GLY A 318 -13.07 2.24 15.56
N GLY A 319 -12.70 1.54 14.48
CA GLY A 319 -11.71 1.96 13.50
C GLY A 319 -10.28 2.03 14.05
N ILE A 320 -9.45 2.77 13.35
CA ILE A 320 -8.01 2.88 13.67
C ILE A 320 -7.76 3.49 15.05
N LYS A 321 -8.56 4.47 15.47
CA LYS A 321 -8.44 5.05 16.82
C LYS A 321 -8.62 3.99 17.92
N ALA A 322 -9.54 3.05 17.73
CA ALA A 322 -9.77 1.98 18.70
C ALA A 322 -8.58 1.01 18.76
N VAL A 323 -8.00 0.66 17.61
CA VAL A 323 -6.77 -0.16 17.54
C VAL A 323 -5.62 0.57 18.24
N MET A 324 -5.43 1.86 17.98
CA MET A 324 -4.39 2.68 18.61
C MET A 324 -4.61 2.79 20.14
N SER A 325 -5.85 2.98 20.58
CA SER A 325 -6.19 3.00 22.00
C SER A 325 -5.90 1.66 22.69
N GLU A 326 -6.17 0.54 22.03
CA GLU A 326 -5.87 -0.80 22.54
C GLU A 326 -4.35 -1.03 22.67
N LEU A 327 -3.58 -0.66 21.63
CA LEU A 327 -2.11 -0.72 21.64
C LEU A 327 -1.49 0.16 22.74
N ASN A 328 -2.10 1.32 23.00
CA ASN A 328 -1.61 2.25 24.01
C ASN A 328 -1.71 1.71 25.45
N LYS A 329 -2.56 0.72 25.73
CA LYS A 329 -2.63 0.05 27.03
C LYS A 329 -1.28 -0.58 27.44
N LYS A 330 -0.43 -0.93 26.46
CA LYS A 330 0.95 -1.43 26.69
C LYS A 330 2.03 -0.40 26.33
N ASN A 331 1.67 0.88 26.20
CA ASN A 331 2.59 1.98 25.84
C ASN A 331 3.40 1.71 24.55
N LEU A 332 2.75 1.12 23.53
CA LEU A 332 3.39 0.77 22.26
C LEU A 332 3.43 1.92 21.25
N LEU A 333 2.84 3.08 21.57
CA LEU A 333 2.74 4.24 20.68
C LEU A 333 3.47 5.47 21.23
N ASN A 334 3.98 6.28 20.32
CA ASN A 334 4.53 7.61 20.61
C ASN A 334 3.39 8.64 20.53
N LEU A 335 2.86 9.02 21.69
CA LEU A 335 1.64 9.81 21.82
C LEU A 335 1.79 11.29 21.48
N ASN A 336 3.01 11.84 21.56
CA ASN A 336 3.29 13.27 21.34
C ASN A 336 3.37 13.68 19.87
N CYS A 337 3.24 12.74 18.93
CA CYS A 337 3.27 13.04 17.50
C CYS A 337 2.12 13.97 17.13
N ILE A 338 2.44 15.10 16.46
CA ILE A 338 1.44 16.04 15.95
C ILE A 338 0.74 15.44 14.71
N THR A 339 -0.51 15.81 14.46
CA THR A 339 -1.30 15.27 13.36
C THR A 339 -2.02 16.37 12.56
N ALA A 340 -2.63 16.00 11.44
CA ALA A 340 -3.43 16.86 10.58
C ALA A 340 -4.64 17.51 11.29
N THR A 341 -5.03 17.02 12.48
CA THR A 341 -6.04 17.72 13.31
C THR A 341 -5.47 18.97 13.99
N GLY A 342 -4.14 19.18 13.95
CA GLY A 342 -3.43 20.19 14.74
C GLY A 342 -3.31 19.85 16.22
N LYS A 343 -3.56 18.58 16.57
CA LYS A 343 -3.49 17.97 17.92
C LYS A 343 -2.55 16.79 17.89
N THR A 344 -2.18 16.30 19.07
CA THR A 344 -1.35 15.10 19.23
C THR A 344 -2.13 13.81 19.02
N VAL A 345 -1.41 12.70 18.86
CA VAL A 345 -1.99 11.34 18.83
C VAL A 345 -2.76 11.08 20.13
N GLU A 346 -2.21 11.42 21.29
CA GLU A 346 -2.87 11.27 22.59
C GLU A 346 -4.25 11.92 22.62
N GLU A 347 -4.32 13.19 22.22
CA GLU A 347 -5.59 13.94 22.18
C GLU A 347 -6.61 13.34 21.22
N ASN A 348 -6.15 12.75 20.09
CA ASN A 348 -7.04 12.14 19.11
C ASN A 348 -7.61 10.78 19.55
N ILE A 349 -6.90 10.01 20.38
CA ILE A 349 -7.32 8.67 20.80
C ILE A 349 -7.88 8.57 22.22
N LYS A 350 -7.81 9.64 23.03
CA LYS A 350 -8.17 9.61 24.47
C LYS A 350 -9.56 9.06 24.77
N ASP A 351 -10.54 9.32 23.90
CA ASP A 351 -11.92 8.89 24.06
C ASP A 351 -12.27 7.67 23.17
N ALA A 352 -11.27 7.12 22.47
CA ALA A 352 -11.45 5.98 21.58
C ALA A 352 -11.60 4.68 22.36
N LYS A 353 -12.55 3.84 21.95
CA LYS A 353 -12.84 2.55 22.58
C LYS A 353 -13.04 1.49 21.50
N VAL A 354 -12.64 0.26 21.80
CA VAL A 354 -13.05 -0.90 21.03
C VAL A 354 -14.52 -1.16 21.32
N LEU A 355 -15.34 -1.19 20.25
CA LEU A 355 -16.79 -1.43 20.34
C LEU A 355 -17.13 -2.90 20.09
N ASP A 356 -16.25 -3.64 19.39
CA ASP A 356 -16.40 -5.07 19.12
C ASP A 356 -15.05 -5.80 19.24
N TYR A 357 -14.90 -6.59 20.30
CA TYR A 357 -13.71 -7.40 20.54
C TYR A 357 -13.66 -8.70 19.72
N SER A 358 -14.66 -9.01 18.95
CA SER A 358 -14.57 -10.08 17.96
C SER A 358 -13.71 -9.64 16.75
N VAL A 359 -13.71 -8.36 16.42
CA VAL A 359 -12.97 -7.75 15.30
C VAL A 359 -11.59 -7.23 15.75
N ILE A 360 -11.55 -6.43 16.82
CA ILE A 360 -10.30 -5.90 17.42
C ILE A 360 -10.09 -6.63 18.73
N LYS A 361 -9.14 -7.55 18.80
CA LYS A 361 -8.86 -8.35 20.01
C LYS A 361 -8.34 -7.51 21.16
N HIS A 362 -8.63 -7.96 22.39
CA HIS A 362 -7.93 -7.46 23.57
C HIS A 362 -6.43 -7.66 23.41
N ILE A 363 -5.65 -6.66 23.82
CA ILE A 363 -4.19 -6.72 23.74
C ILE A 363 -3.60 -7.86 24.58
N GLU A 364 -4.32 -8.33 25.58
CA GLU A 364 -3.93 -9.48 26.42
C GLU A 364 -4.26 -10.83 25.74
N GLU A 365 -5.23 -10.84 24.79
CA GLU A 365 -5.69 -12.04 24.10
C GLU A 365 -5.64 -11.86 22.57
N PRO A 366 -4.48 -11.55 21.99
CA PRO A 366 -4.35 -11.29 20.56
C PRO A 366 -4.44 -12.58 19.72
N TYR A 367 -4.61 -12.44 18.42
CA TYR A 367 -4.47 -13.55 17.48
C TYR A 367 -3.06 -14.15 17.46
N SER A 368 -2.04 -13.30 17.64
CA SER A 368 -0.64 -13.67 17.79
C SER A 368 0.07 -12.66 18.71
N GLN A 369 1.03 -13.13 19.50
CA GLN A 369 1.86 -12.28 20.34
C GLN A 369 2.89 -11.47 19.52
N THR A 370 3.03 -11.77 18.23
CA THR A 370 3.92 -11.09 17.30
C THR A 370 3.14 -10.52 16.13
N GLY A 371 3.71 -9.51 15.46
CA GLY A 371 3.08 -8.78 14.36
C GLY A 371 2.77 -9.63 13.14
N GLY A 372 1.87 -9.12 12.30
CA GLY A 372 1.36 -9.81 11.12
C GLY A 372 2.32 -9.86 9.93
N ILE A 373 3.45 -9.12 9.96
CA ILE A 373 4.46 -9.08 8.90
C ILE A 373 5.82 -9.46 9.49
N ALA A 374 6.64 -10.18 8.71
CA ALA A 374 8.01 -10.51 9.04
C ALA A 374 8.97 -10.20 7.88
N ILE A 375 10.19 -9.79 8.23
CA ILE A 375 11.31 -9.66 7.31
C ILE A 375 12.19 -10.90 7.47
N LEU A 376 12.48 -11.55 6.34
CA LEU A 376 13.38 -12.69 6.29
C LEU A 376 14.74 -12.23 5.72
N LYS A 377 15.82 -12.73 6.31
CA LYS A 377 17.20 -12.51 5.85
C LYS A 377 17.94 -13.84 5.75
N GLY A 378 18.99 -13.88 4.99
CA GLY A 378 19.86 -15.02 4.77
C GLY A 378 20.64 -14.84 3.49
N ASN A 379 21.36 -15.88 3.07
CA ASN A 379 22.16 -15.78 1.85
C ASN A 379 21.31 -15.58 0.59
N LEU A 380 20.02 -16.01 0.60
CA LEU A 380 19.11 -15.79 -0.53
C LEU A 380 18.57 -14.36 -0.57
N ALA A 381 18.43 -13.71 0.59
CA ALA A 381 17.90 -12.35 0.71
C ALA A 381 18.73 -11.52 1.72
N PRO A 382 19.99 -11.19 1.43
CA PRO A 382 20.86 -10.49 2.38
C PRO A 382 20.33 -9.09 2.76
N ASP A 383 19.65 -8.39 1.86
CA ASP A 383 19.04 -7.10 2.12
C ASP A 383 17.58 -7.20 2.60
N GLY A 384 17.04 -8.43 2.68
CA GLY A 384 15.73 -8.76 3.20
C GLY A 384 14.72 -9.22 2.15
N ALA A 385 13.71 -9.92 2.64
CA ALA A 385 12.49 -10.33 1.94
C ALA A 385 11.31 -10.16 2.89
N VAL A 386 10.09 -10.06 2.37
CA VAL A 386 8.89 -9.75 3.16
C VAL A 386 7.86 -10.86 3.05
N VAL A 387 7.26 -11.24 4.17
CA VAL A 387 6.15 -12.20 4.21
C VAL A 387 5.01 -11.71 5.10
N LYS A 388 3.76 -11.93 4.66
CA LYS A 388 2.56 -11.71 5.47
C LYS A 388 2.37 -12.90 6.42
N ARG A 389 3.05 -12.86 7.58
CA ARG A 389 3.06 -13.93 8.58
C ARG A 389 1.65 -14.30 9.05
N SER A 390 0.75 -13.32 9.17
CA SER A 390 -0.63 -13.54 9.60
C SER A 390 -1.48 -14.39 8.62
N ALA A 391 -1.02 -14.56 7.39
CA ALA A 391 -1.68 -15.35 6.35
C ALA A 391 -1.01 -16.72 6.10
N VAL A 392 0.05 -17.05 6.86
CA VAL A 392 0.80 -18.31 6.73
C VAL A 392 0.23 -19.34 7.69
N LEU A 393 0.01 -20.55 7.21
CA LEU A 393 -0.39 -21.69 8.04
C LEU A 393 0.75 -22.10 8.99
N LYS A 394 0.41 -22.62 10.18
CA LYS A 394 1.41 -22.96 11.21
C LYS A 394 2.48 -23.94 10.71
N GLU A 395 2.08 -24.94 9.94
CA GLU A 395 2.94 -25.95 9.34
C GLU A 395 3.91 -25.38 8.30
N MET A 396 3.60 -24.21 7.72
CA MET A 396 4.41 -23.53 6.73
C MET A 396 5.27 -22.39 7.31
N LEU A 397 5.24 -22.17 8.63
CA LEU A 397 6.16 -21.21 9.28
C LEU A 397 7.62 -21.64 9.18
N THR A 398 7.86 -22.94 9.01
CA THR A 398 9.15 -23.53 8.63
C THR A 398 8.93 -24.45 7.45
N HIS A 399 9.73 -24.28 6.39
CA HIS A 399 9.65 -25.13 5.21
C HIS A 399 11.05 -25.36 4.62
N LYS A 400 11.28 -26.55 4.07
CA LYS A 400 12.51 -26.88 3.38
C LYS A 400 12.17 -27.76 2.18
N GLY A 401 12.55 -27.30 0.98
CA GLY A 401 12.20 -28.02 -0.22
C GLY A 401 13.06 -27.67 -1.43
N PRO A 402 12.93 -28.47 -2.51
CA PRO A 402 13.62 -28.22 -3.77
C PRO A 402 13.00 -27.04 -4.51
N ALA A 403 13.85 -26.20 -5.09
CA ALA A 403 13.45 -25.08 -5.93
C ALA A 403 12.87 -25.54 -7.27
N LYS A 404 11.82 -24.85 -7.72
CA LYS A 404 11.30 -24.85 -9.10
C LYS A 404 11.39 -23.42 -9.61
N VAL A 405 12.27 -23.17 -10.56
CA VAL A 405 12.71 -21.82 -10.95
C VAL A 405 12.04 -21.37 -12.25
N PHE A 406 11.51 -20.16 -12.25
CA PHE A 406 10.83 -19.53 -13.38
C PHE A 406 11.31 -18.08 -13.53
N ASP A 407 11.50 -17.63 -14.78
CA ASP A 407 11.97 -16.27 -15.09
C ASP A 407 10.83 -15.30 -15.40
N SER A 408 9.57 -15.75 -15.21
CA SER A 408 8.37 -14.93 -15.32
C SER A 408 7.20 -15.51 -14.52
N GLU A 409 6.20 -14.65 -14.24
CA GLU A 409 4.93 -15.08 -13.64
C GLU A 409 4.19 -16.07 -14.54
N GLU A 410 4.20 -15.84 -15.86
CA GLU A 410 3.50 -16.65 -16.85
C GLU A 410 4.01 -18.08 -16.86
N GLU A 411 5.33 -18.28 -16.88
CA GLU A 411 5.94 -19.63 -16.81
C GLU A 411 5.58 -20.36 -15.51
N ALA A 412 5.59 -19.63 -14.39
CA ALA A 412 5.22 -20.22 -13.10
C ALA A 412 3.76 -20.65 -13.08
N ILE A 413 2.82 -19.83 -13.59
CA ILE A 413 1.39 -20.16 -13.67
C ILE A 413 1.18 -21.38 -14.56
N GLU A 414 1.80 -21.42 -15.73
CA GLU A 414 1.71 -22.59 -16.63
C GLU A 414 2.18 -23.87 -15.96
N ALA A 415 3.28 -23.80 -15.20
CA ALA A 415 3.82 -24.95 -14.49
C ALA A 415 2.91 -25.40 -13.33
N ILE A 416 2.33 -24.46 -12.58
CA ILE A 416 1.41 -24.76 -11.48
C ILE A 416 0.15 -25.42 -12.02
N LEU A 417 -0.55 -24.80 -12.99
CA LEU A 417 -1.77 -25.34 -13.59
C LEU A 417 -1.50 -26.64 -14.35
N GLY A 418 -0.33 -26.75 -14.97
CA GLY A 418 0.15 -27.98 -15.64
C GLY A 418 0.55 -29.11 -14.68
N LYS A 419 0.31 -28.96 -13.35
CA LYS A 419 0.61 -29.95 -12.30
C LYS A 419 2.09 -30.37 -12.25
N LYS A 420 3.01 -29.48 -12.66
CA LYS A 420 4.47 -29.70 -12.56
C LYS A 420 5.00 -29.41 -11.16
N ILE A 421 4.22 -28.71 -10.33
CA ILE A 421 4.54 -28.37 -8.94
C ILE A 421 3.91 -29.44 -8.03
N VAL A 422 4.72 -29.98 -7.14
CA VAL A 422 4.32 -31.05 -6.22
C VAL A 422 4.53 -30.66 -4.76
N LYS A 423 3.96 -31.44 -3.86
CA LYS A 423 4.12 -31.24 -2.41
C LYS A 423 5.59 -31.17 -2.02
N GLY A 424 5.96 -30.15 -1.28
CA GLY A 424 7.31 -29.89 -0.77
C GLY A 424 8.13 -28.95 -1.63
N ASP A 425 7.70 -28.60 -2.84
CA ASP A 425 8.43 -27.68 -3.71
C ASP A 425 8.45 -26.25 -3.17
N VAL A 426 9.49 -25.50 -3.57
CA VAL A 426 9.61 -24.05 -3.41
C VAL A 426 9.62 -23.42 -4.80
N VAL A 427 8.54 -22.76 -5.17
CA VAL A 427 8.42 -22.04 -6.44
C VAL A 427 9.20 -20.73 -6.36
N VAL A 428 10.16 -20.50 -7.24
CA VAL A 428 10.99 -19.30 -7.31
C VAL A 428 10.67 -18.57 -8.61
N ILE A 429 10.11 -17.36 -8.49
CA ILE A 429 9.79 -16.47 -9.63
C ILE A 429 10.75 -15.28 -9.56
N ARG A 430 11.63 -15.15 -10.54
CA ARG A 430 12.68 -14.14 -10.56
C ARG A 430 12.60 -13.23 -11.77
N TYR A 431 13.37 -12.14 -11.77
CA TYR A 431 13.33 -11.07 -12.77
C TYR A 431 11.96 -10.38 -12.85
N GLU A 432 11.25 -10.32 -11.74
CA GLU A 432 10.01 -9.57 -11.55
C GLU A 432 10.17 -8.42 -10.52
N GLY A 433 11.41 -8.12 -10.14
CA GLY A 433 11.77 -7.02 -9.24
C GLY A 433 11.62 -5.62 -9.87
N PRO A 434 12.02 -4.57 -9.12
CA PRO A 434 11.91 -3.18 -9.56
C PRO A 434 12.52 -2.91 -10.94
N LYS A 435 13.70 -3.45 -11.24
CA LYS A 435 14.40 -3.31 -12.52
C LYS A 435 14.08 -4.45 -13.48
N GLY A 436 14.11 -5.68 -12.98
CA GLY A 436 13.97 -6.89 -13.79
C GLY A 436 12.59 -7.03 -14.40
N GLY A 437 11.54 -6.67 -13.67
CA GLY A 437 10.16 -6.79 -14.05
C GLY A 437 9.62 -5.85 -15.11
N PRO A 438 10.12 -4.64 -15.45
CA PRO A 438 10.31 -3.56 -14.51
C PRO A 438 8.99 -3.13 -13.89
N GLY A 439 9.06 -2.43 -12.76
CA GLY A 439 7.88 -1.99 -12.01
C GLY A 439 7.42 -2.97 -10.94
N MET A 440 8.19 -4.06 -10.70
CA MET A 440 7.97 -4.97 -9.58
C MET A 440 6.51 -5.41 -9.51
N ARG A 441 6.01 -6.05 -10.58
CA ARG A 441 4.59 -6.39 -10.69
C ARG A 441 4.07 -7.18 -9.49
N GLU A 442 2.82 -6.94 -9.16
CA GLU A 442 2.12 -7.60 -8.07
C GLU A 442 1.42 -8.84 -8.59
N MET A 443 1.81 -10.00 -8.08
CA MET A 443 1.31 -11.29 -8.54
C MET A 443 0.26 -11.85 -7.58
N LEU A 444 -0.88 -12.27 -8.09
CA LEU A 444 -1.93 -12.97 -7.35
C LEU A 444 -2.21 -14.35 -7.95
N SER A 445 -2.15 -14.47 -9.27
CA SER A 445 -2.49 -15.71 -9.98
C SER A 445 -1.68 -16.92 -9.53
N PRO A 446 -0.34 -16.87 -9.33
CA PRO A 446 0.42 -18.02 -8.85
C PRO A 446 -0.02 -18.47 -7.45
N THR A 447 -0.26 -17.52 -6.54
CA THR A 447 -0.66 -17.84 -5.16
C THR A 447 -2.08 -18.38 -5.10
N SER A 448 -3.00 -17.81 -5.89
CA SER A 448 -4.38 -18.31 -6.01
C SER A 448 -4.44 -19.70 -6.63
N ALA A 449 -3.62 -19.97 -7.64
CA ALA A 449 -3.54 -21.30 -8.27
C ALA A 449 -3.03 -22.36 -7.27
N ILE A 450 -1.99 -22.05 -6.49
CA ILE A 450 -1.49 -22.94 -5.41
C ILE A 450 -2.59 -23.23 -4.39
N CYS A 451 -3.30 -22.21 -3.92
CA CYS A 451 -4.44 -22.39 -2.99
C CYS A 451 -5.57 -23.20 -3.62
N GLY A 452 -5.95 -22.87 -4.87
CA GLY A 452 -7.03 -23.59 -5.60
C GLY A 452 -6.73 -25.08 -5.83
N MET A 453 -5.46 -25.44 -5.92
CA MET A 453 -4.99 -26.83 -6.03
C MET A 453 -4.79 -27.53 -4.67
N GLY A 454 -5.02 -26.84 -3.53
CA GLY A 454 -4.83 -27.39 -2.19
C GLY A 454 -3.37 -27.62 -1.81
N LEU A 455 -2.45 -26.87 -2.41
CA LEU A 455 -1.01 -26.98 -2.18
C LEU A 455 -0.47 -25.92 -1.21
N ASP A 456 -1.27 -24.99 -0.75
CA ASP A 456 -0.91 -23.88 0.15
C ASP A 456 -0.35 -24.31 1.52
N SER A 457 -0.67 -25.55 1.94
CA SER A 457 -0.16 -26.18 3.18
C SER A 457 1.21 -26.89 3.00
N CYS A 458 1.77 -26.91 1.79
CA CYS A 458 2.97 -27.73 1.52
C CYS A 458 3.87 -27.21 0.40
N VAL A 459 3.55 -26.08 -0.24
CA VAL A 459 4.36 -25.41 -1.25
C VAL A 459 4.57 -23.96 -0.84
N ALA A 460 5.79 -23.45 -0.94
CA ALA A 460 6.13 -22.07 -0.73
C ALA A 460 6.43 -21.37 -2.07
N LEU A 461 6.20 -20.04 -2.11
CA LEU A 461 6.55 -19.19 -3.26
C LEU A 461 7.53 -18.10 -2.83
N ILE A 462 8.53 -17.84 -3.66
CA ILE A 462 9.56 -16.81 -3.44
C ILE A 462 9.70 -15.97 -4.70
N THR A 463 9.84 -14.64 -4.56
CA THR A 463 10.03 -13.73 -5.70
C THR A 463 10.81 -12.47 -5.32
N ASP A 464 11.54 -11.92 -6.27
CA ASP A 464 12.07 -10.56 -6.21
C ASP A 464 11.03 -9.49 -6.60
N GLY A 465 9.89 -9.93 -7.15
CA GLY A 465 8.69 -9.12 -7.36
C GLY A 465 7.85 -8.96 -6.08
N ARG A 466 6.53 -8.82 -6.25
CA ARG A 466 5.56 -8.69 -5.15
C ARG A 466 4.45 -9.73 -5.28
N PHE A 467 3.93 -10.14 -4.14
CA PHE A 467 2.64 -10.81 -4.11
C PHE A 467 1.54 -9.83 -3.67
N SER A 468 0.33 -10.04 -4.17
CA SER A 468 -0.84 -9.24 -3.86
C SER A 468 -1.12 -9.23 -2.35
N GLY A 469 -1.67 -8.13 -1.84
CA GLY A 469 -2.20 -8.05 -0.47
C GLY A 469 -3.32 -9.07 -0.19
N ALA A 470 -3.94 -9.63 -1.24
CA ALA A 470 -4.93 -10.69 -1.17
C ALA A 470 -4.34 -12.12 -1.07
N THR A 471 -3.01 -12.26 -1.07
CA THR A 471 -2.32 -13.54 -1.03
C THR A 471 -2.48 -14.26 0.31
N LYS A 472 -2.69 -15.59 0.24
CA LYS A 472 -2.64 -16.55 1.36
C LYS A 472 -1.45 -17.48 1.18
N GLY A 473 -0.98 -18.10 2.28
CA GLY A 473 0.11 -19.09 2.28
C GLY A 473 1.51 -18.50 2.44
N ALA A 474 2.53 -19.36 2.32
CA ALA A 474 3.94 -19.01 2.47
C ALA A 474 4.48 -18.34 1.18
N ALA A 475 4.06 -17.09 0.94
CA ALA A 475 4.47 -16.29 -0.20
C ALA A 475 5.41 -15.17 0.25
N ILE A 476 6.68 -15.28 -0.14
CA ILE A 476 7.79 -14.42 0.27
C ILE A 476 8.18 -13.54 -0.92
N GLY A 477 7.92 -12.24 -0.82
CA GLY A 477 8.23 -11.28 -1.88
C GLY A 477 9.35 -10.32 -1.50
N HIS A 478 9.66 -9.39 -2.42
CA HIS A 478 10.65 -8.32 -2.24
C HIS A 478 12.06 -8.84 -1.97
N VAL A 479 12.40 -10.05 -2.42
CA VAL A 479 13.76 -10.59 -2.24
C VAL A 479 14.76 -9.59 -2.78
N SER A 480 15.67 -9.18 -1.91
CA SER A 480 16.66 -8.14 -2.21
C SER A 480 18.08 -8.61 -1.83
N PRO A 481 19.07 -8.35 -2.70
CA PRO A 481 18.98 -7.74 -4.03
C PRO A 481 18.18 -8.60 -5.03
N GLU A 482 17.51 -7.94 -6.01
CA GLU A 482 16.77 -8.64 -7.07
C GLU A 482 17.68 -9.36 -8.05
N ALA A 483 17.14 -10.29 -8.84
CA ALA A 483 17.92 -11.05 -9.84
C ALA A 483 18.59 -10.15 -10.88
N ALA A 484 17.92 -9.08 -11.33
CA ALA A 484 18.46 -8.13 -12.30
C ALA A 484 19.65 -7.31 -11.76
N ASP A 485 19.78 -7.18 -10.44
CA ASP A 485 20.94 -6.57 -9.76
C ASP A 485 22.01 -7.61 -9.36
N GLY A 486 21.89 -8.85 -9.82
CA GLY A 486 22.82 -9.94 -9.51
C GLY A 486 22.69 -10.50 -8.10
N GLY A 487 21.50 -10.36 -7.47
CA GLY A 487 21.17 -11.00 -6.21
C GLY A 487 21.22 -12.53 -6.31
N ASN A 488 21.42 -13.22 -5.19
CA ASN A 488 21.56 -14.68 -5.17
C ASN A 488 20.32 -15.44 -5.67
N ILE A 489 19.15 -14.80 -5.71
CA ILE A 489 17.95 -15.37 -6.34
C ILE A 489 18.18 -15.67 -7.84
N ALA A 490 19.06 -14.90 -8.54
CA ALA A 490 19.44 -15.17 -9.93
C ALA A 490 20.26 -16.48 -10.07
N LEU A 491 20.90 -16.93 -9.00
CA LEU A 491 21.81 -18.10 -8.99
C LEU A 491 21.09 -19.40 -8.65
N VAL A 492 19.82 -19.34 -8.21
CA VAL A 492 19.04 -20.53 -7.86
C VAL A 492 18.82 -21.40 -9.11
N GLN A 493 19.00 -22.70 -8.98
CA GLN A 493 18.77 -23.70 -10.02
C GLN A 493 17.68 -24.70 -9.57
N ASP A 494 17.00 -25.30 -10.54
CA ASP A 494 16.02 -26.36 -10.25
C ASP A 494 16.65 -27.47 -9.41
N GLY A 495 15.94 -27.83 -8.33
CA GLY A 495 16.37 -28.86 -7.39
C GLY A 495 17.28 -28.37 -6.25
N ASP A 496 17.76 -27.12 -6.27
CA ASP A 496 18.46 -26.54 -5.13
C ASP A 496 17.55 -26.52 -3.90
N ILE A 497 18.11 -26.81 -2.75
CA ILE A 497 17.33 -26.83 -1.51
C ILE A 497 17.27 -25.42 -0.91
N ILE A 498 16.06 -24.92 -0.70
CA ILE A 498 15.79 -23.66 -0.01
C ILE A 498 15.25 -23.96 1.38
N SER A 499 15.77 -23.26 2.38
CA SER A 499 15.34 -23.30 3.78
C SER A 499 14.65 -22.00 4.15
N ILE A 500 13.41 -22.10 4.62
CA ILE A 500 12.54 -21.01 5.04
C ILE A 500 12.25 -21.19 6.52
N ASP A 501 12.56 -20.18 7.34
CA ASP A 501 12.15 -20.13 8.76
C ASP A 501 11.56 -18.73 9.06
N ILE A 502 10.24 -18.62 8.86
CA ILE A 502 9.50 -17.37 9.07
C ILE A 502 9.51 -17.00 10.57
N SER A 503 9.55 -17.98 11.45
CA SER A 503 9.53 -17.76 12.90
C SER A 503 10.80 -17.05 13.38
N ASN A 504 11.96 -17.42 12.84
CA ASN A 504 13.27 -16.85 13.18
C ASN A 504 13.75 -15.80 12.17
N GLY A 505 13.00 -15.56 11.09
CA GLY A 505 13.32 -14.56 10.07
C GLY A 505 14.46 -14.99 9.13
N ASN A 506 14.60 -16.29 8.81
CA ASN A 506 15.67 -16.80 7.95
C ASN A 506 15.17 -17.27 6.59
N LEU A 507 15.97 -17.00 5.54
CA LEU A 507 15.73 -17.43 4.16
C LEU A 507 17.06 -17.76 3.49
N ASP A 508 17.35 -19.07 3.36
CA ASP A 508 18.65 -19.54 2.91
C ASP A 508 18.55 -20.50 1.74
N LEU A 509 19.45 -20.32 0.79
CA LEU A 509 19.78 -21.25 -0.28
C LEU A 509 20.89 -22.17 0.22
N LEU A 510 20.61 -23.49 0.34
CA LEU A 510 21.56 -24.47 0.87
C LEU A 510 22.54 -24.95 -0.22
N VAL A 511 23.30 -24.02 -0.75
CA VAL A 511 24.38 -24.21 -1.71
C VAL A 511 25.64 -23.61 -1.10
N THR A 512 26.80 -24.24 -1.31
CA THR A 512 28.06 -23.75 -0.73
C THR A 512 28.49 -22.41 -1.33
N ASP A 513 29.25 -21.64 -0.58
CA ASP A 513 29.72 -20.31 -1.03
C ASP A 513 30.60 -20.43 -2.27
N GLU A 514 31.40 -21.52 -2.39
CA GLU A 514 32.25 -21.82 -3.56
C GLU A 514 31.38 -22.03 -4.82
N GLU A 515 30.29 -22.79 -4.69
CA GLU A 515 29.36 -23.03 -5.81
C GLU A 515 28.60 -21.75 -6.18
N LEU A 516 28.16 -20.95 -5.20
CA LEU A 516 27.54 -19.66 -5.46
C LEU A 516 28.50 -18.71 -6.18
N ALA A 517 29.77 -18.64 -5.77
CA ALA A 517 30.77 -17.83 -6.44
C ALA A 517 30.97 -18.26 -7.89
N LYS A 518 31.09 -19.59 -8.15
CA LYS A 518 31.21 -20.16 -9.49
C LYS A 518 29.97 -19.84 -10.36
N ARG A 519 28.76 -19.96 -9.81
CA ARG A 519 27.52 -19.59 -10.53
C ARG A 519 27.50 -18.10 -10.87
N LYS A 520 27.96 -17.25 -9.95
CA LYS A 520 28.04 -15.81 -10.15
C LYS A 520 29.02 -15.41 -11.24
N GLU A 521 30.17 -16.06 -11.34
CA GLU A 521 31.15 -15.88 -12.43
C GLU A 521 30.56 -16.24 -13.81
N ASN A 522 29.67 -17.23 -13.86
CA ASN A 522 29.02 -17.69 -15.07
C ASN A 522 27.65 -16.99 -15.36
N LEU A 523 27.19 -16.10 -14.48
CA LEU A 523 25.94 -15.40 -14.66
C LEU A 523 26.05 -14.44 -15.85
N LYS A 524 25.18 -14.63 -16.83
CA LYS A 524 25.10 -13.69 -17.97
C LYS A 524 24.58 -12.33 -17.49
N PRO A 525 25.11 -11.24 -18.06
CA PRO A 525 24.56 -9.91 -17.79
C PRO A 525 23.06 -9.88 -18.05
N PHE A 526 22.31 -9.26 -17.15
CA PHE A 526 20.86 -9.09 -17.32
C PHE A 526 20.56 -8.23 -18.55
N GLU A 527 19.73 -8.72 -19.45
CA GLU A 527 19.19 -7.96 -20.56
C GLU A 527 17.80 -7.42 -20.19
N PRO A 528 17.57 -6.07 -20.26
CA PRO A 528 16.27 -5.50 -19.94
C PRO A 528 15.14 -6.09 -20.77
N LYS A 529 14.09 -6.58 -20.13
CA LYS A 529 12.87 -7.11 -20.78
C LYS A 529 12.17 -6.00 -21.60
N VAL A 530 12.24 -4.75 -21.12
CA VAL A 530 11.63 -3.57 -21.80
C VAL A 530 12.71 -2.55 -22.13
N LYS A 531 12.88 -2.24 -23.41
CA LYS A 531 13.95 -1.37 -23.92
C LYS A 531 13.50 0.07 -24.19
N GLU A 532 12.19 0.33 -24.24
CA GLU A 532 11.60 1.63 -24.62
C GLU A 532 10.50 2.07 -23.66
N GLY A 533 10.07 3.32 -23.79
CA GLY A 533 8.95 3.88 -23.04
C GLY A 533 9.25 4.20 -21.58
N TYR A 534 8.16 4.33 -20.80
CA TYR A 534 8.27 4.74 -19.38
C TYR A 534 8.90 3.67 -18.51
N LEU A 535 8.56 2.40 -18.72
CA LEU A 535 9.13 1.29 -17.96
C LEU A 535 10.65 1.18 -18.11
N SER A 536 11.19 1.42 -19.31
CA SER A 536 12.64 1.45 -19.52
C SER A 536 13.31 2.60 -18.78
N ARG A 537 12.67 3.78 -18.70
CA ARG A 537 13.17 4.92 -17.90
C ARG A 537 13.13 4.61 -16.41
N TYR A 538 12.04 4.03 -15.94
CA TYR A 538 11.86 3.61 -14.56
C TYR A 538 12.95 2.62 -14.13
N ALA A 539 13.18 1.55 -14.90
CA ALA A 539 14.19 0.52 -14.59
C ALA A 539 15.61 1.09 -14.41
N ARG A 540 15.95 2.18 -15.11
CA ARG A 540 17.26 2.83 -15.00
C ARG A 540 17.44 3.68 -13.74
N LEU A 541 16.34 4.19 -13.18
CA LEU A 541 16.35 5.15 -12.07
C LEU A 541 15.97 4.52 -10.73
N VAL A 542 15.24 3.39 -10.76
CA VAL A 542 14.68 2.80 -9.55
C VAL A 542 15.75 2.12 -8.71
N SER A 543 15.62 2.28 -7.39
CA SER A 543 16.43 1.60 -6.38
C SER A 543 15.85 0.22 -6.02
N SER A 544 16.56 -0.54 -5.18
CA SER A 544 16.13 -1.84 -4.65
C SER A 544 14.81 -1.74 -3.87
N ALA A 545 14.07 -2.84 -3.81
CA ALA A 545 12.87 -2.97 -2.97
C ALA A 545 13.17 -2.75 -1.48
N SER A 546 14.34 -3.19 -0.99
CA SER A 546 14.78 -2.95 0.41
C SER A 546 14.93 -1.48 0.77
N SER A 547 15.07 -0.60 -0.22
CA SER A 547 15.09 0.87 -0.06
C SER A 547 13.83 1.58 -0.53
N GLY A 548 12.73 0.82 -0.74
CA GLY A 548 11.41 1.35 -1.11
C GLY A 548 11.14 1.45 -2.60
N ALA A 549 12.04 0.97 -3.48
CA ALA A 549 11.93 1.06 -4.94
C ALA A 549 11.62 2.50 -5.40
N VAL A 550 12.42 3.47 -4.96
CA VAL A 550 12.30 4.90 -5.26
C VAL A 550 13.32 5.32 -6.31
N PHE A 551 13.10 6.45 -6.97
CA PHE A 551 14.08 7.03 -7.88
C PHE A 551 15.30 7.59 -7.13
N ARG A 552 16.48 7.37 -7.72
CA ARG A 552 17.78 7.89 -7.27
C ARG A 552 18.52 8.56 -8.41
#